data_09e577b1f22021464da22b675572f43d
#
_entry.id   09e577b1f22021464da22b675572f43d
#
_cell.length_a   1.000
_cell.length_b   1.000
_cell.length_c   1.000
_cell.angle_alpha   90.00
_cell.angle_beta   90.00
_cell.angle_gamma   90.00
#
_symmetry.space_group_name_H-M   'P 1'
#
loop_
_entity.id
_entity.type
_entity.pdbx_description
1 polymer ?
#
loop_
_entity_poly.entity_id
_entity_poly.type
_entity_poly.pdbx_seq_one_letter_code
_entity_poly.pdbx_strand_id
1 'polypeptide(L)'
;HFTYTTALISQASLFEAHERYLDLHIVLSGCEQVALAPVESLDEAEVRADEDSTMYRGTPEYSVTLDQNRFLLVFPGEGHLPKLSDSVPMNIDKLVLKIPC
;
A
#
# COMPACT_ATOMS: atom_id res chain seq x y z
N HIS A 1 -6.63 -12.70 -0.36
CA HIS A 1 -6.83 -12.65 1.11
C HIS A 1 -5.50 -12.78 1.80
N PHE A 2 -5.20 -11.82 2.64
CA PHE A 2 -3.93 -11.74 3.36
C PHE A 2 -4.16 -11.64 4.85
N THR A 3 -3.27 -12.29 5.62
CA THR A 3 -3.22 -12.15 7.08
C THR A 3 -1.79 -11.81 7.44
N TYR A 4 -1.59 -10.71 8.19
CA TYR A 4 -0.24 -10.25 8.52
C TYR A 4 -0.25 -9.34 9.75
N THR A 5 0.95 -9.04 10.24
CA THR A 5 1.15 -8.05 11.30
C THR A 5 1.75 -6.79 10.69
N THR A 6 1.21 -5.63 11.04
CA THR A 6 1.71 -4.36 10.54
C THR A 6 3.10 -4.04 11.09
N ALA A 7 3.86 -3.25 10.34
CA ALA A 7 5.12 -2.67 10.80
C ALA A 7 4.90 -1.22 11.22
N LEU A 8 5.76 -0.69 12.06
CA LEU A 8 5.70 0.73 12.41
C LEU A 8 6.08 1.58 11.21
N ILE A 9 5.47 2.77 11.10
CA ILE A 9 5.73 3.70 10.00
C ILE A 9 7.22 4.04 9.90
N SER A 10 7.91 4.16 11.04
CA SER A 10 9.35 4.43 11.07
C SER A 10 10.20 3.33 10.45
N GLN A 11 9.66 2.16 10.23
CA GLN A 11 10.35 1.00 9.63
C GLN A 11 9.98 0.82 8.14
N ALA A 12 9.17 1.71 7.60
CA ALA A 12 8.72 1.64 6.22
C ALA A 12 9.88 1.85 5.26
N SER A 13 9.90 1.11 4.15
CA SER A 13 11.01 1.13 3.22
C SER A 13 10.61 1.50 1.79
N LEU A 14 9.82 0.68 1.11
CA LEU A 14 9.57 0.85 -0.31
C LEU A 14 8.09 0.96 -0.62
N PHE A 15 7.76 1.93 -1.46
CA PHE A 15 6.44 2.04 -2.08
C PHE A 15 6.37 1.09 -3.28
N GLU A 16 5.16 0.63 -3.57
CA GLU A 16 4.88 -0.16 -4.75
C GLU A 16 3.87 0.59 -5.62
N ALA A 17 4.03 0.51 -6.94
CA ALA A 17 3.06 1.05 -7.89
C ALA A 17 2.83 0.07 -9.03
N HIS A 18 1.65 0.16 -9.63
CA HIS A 18 1.23 -0.70 -10.74
C HIS A 18 0.93 0.15 -11.98
N GLU A 19 0.94 -0.49 -13.15
CA GLU A 19 0.64 0.20 -14.42
C GLU A 19 -0.66 -0.30 -15.05
N ARG A 20 -0.96 -1.61 -14.91
CA ARG A 20 -2.06 -2.27 -15.62
C ARG A 20 -3.28 -2.57 -14.77
N TYR A 21 -3.14 -2.42 -13.45
CA TYR A 21 -4.20 -2.74 -12.51
C TYR A 21 -4.39 -1.62 -11.52
N LEU A 22 -5.62 -1.47 -11.05
CA LEU A 22 -5.85 -0.76 -9.80
C LEU A 22 -6.13 -1.79 -8.71
N ASP A 23 -5.82 -1.42 -7.48
CA ASP A 23 -6.00 -2.29 -6.32
C ASP A 23 -7.10 -1.74 -5.43
N LEU A 24 -8.07 -2.60 -5.10
CA LEU A 24 -9.08 -2.29 -4.08
C LEU A 24 -8.68 -2.97 -2.78
N HIS A 25 -8.38 -2.18 -1.77
CA HIS A 25 -7.95 -2.66 -0.45
C HIS A 25 -9.12 -2.61 0.54
N ILE A 26 -9.44 -3.74 1.14
CA ILE A 26 -10.52 -3.87 2.11
C ILE A 26 -9.99 -4.56 3.36
N VAL A 27 -9.99 -3.87 4.49
CA VAL A 27 -9.58 -4.45 5.77
C VAL A 27 -10.78 -5.13 6.42
N LEU A 28 -10.67 -6.43 6.64
CA LEU A 28 -11.73 -7.23 7.24
C LEU A 28 -11.64 -7.24 8.76
N SER A 29 -10.43 -7.18 9.30
CA SER A 29 -10.17 -7.17 10.73
C SER A 29 -8.91 -6.36 11.00
N GLY A 30 -8.92 -5.57 12.05
CA GLY A 30 -7.81 -4.72 12.44
C GLY A 30 -7.89 -3.32 11.83
N CYS A 31 -6.80 -2.60 11.90
CA CYS A 31 -6.68 -1.24 11.37
C CYS A 31 -5.26 -1.05 10.87
N GLU A 32 -5.10 -0.54 9.66
CA GLU A 32 -3.76 -0.28 9.11
C GLU A 32 -3.67 1.11 8.54
N GLN A 33 -2.45 1.61 8.46
CA GLN A 33 -2.11 2.83 7.73
C GLN A 33 -1.55 2.45 6.37
N VAL A 34 -1.91 3.20 5.34
CA VAL A 34 -1.31 3.07 4.01
C VAL A 34 -0.74 4.44 3.65
N ALA A 35 0.57 4.50 3.43
CA ALA A 35 1.23 5.72 2.98
C ALA A 35 1.13 5.81 1.46
N LEU A 36 0.91 7.00 0.95
CA LEU A 36 0.69 7.26 -0.46
C LEU A 36 1.58 8.40 -0.96
N ALA A 37 2.05 8.27 -2.20
CA ALA A 37 2.76 9.35 -2.88
C ALA A 37 2.67 9.10 -4.40
N PRO A 38 2.55 10.16 -5.24
CA PRO A 38 2.62 9.97 -6.67
C PRO A 38 4.02 9.52 -7.09
N VAL A 39 4.11 8.64 -8.09
CA VAL A 39 5.42 8.10 -8.52
C VAL A 39 6.37 9.20 -8.97
N GLU A 40 5.86 10.33 -9.45
CA GLU A 40 6.68 11.48 -9.88
C GLU A 40 7.50 12.07 -8.74
N SER A 41 7.09 11.88 -7.49
CA SER A 41 7.82 12.38 -6.31
C SER A 41 8.75 11.33 -5.71
N LEU A 42 8.80 10.13 -6.28
CA LEU A 42 9.55 9.00 -5.76
C LEU A 42 10.68 8.60 -6.70
N ASP A 43 11.67 7.89 -6.18
CA ASP A 43 12.80 7.38 -6.95
C ASP A 43 12.62 5.87 -7.20
N GLU A 44 12.69 5.46 -8.47
CA GLU A 44 12.57 4.07 -8.84
C GLU A 44 13.72 3.25 -8.24
N ALA A 45 13.39 2.12 -7.62
CA ALA A 45 14.35 1.24 -6.98
C ALA A 45 14.45 -0.11 -7.70
N GLU A 46 13.31 -0.70 -8.08
CA GLU A 46 13.29 -2.02 -8.70
C GLU A 46 12.04 -2.16 -9.56
N VAL A 47 12.21 -2.74 -10.75
CA VAL A 47 11.10 -3.04 -11.66
C VAL A 47 10.86 -4.53 -11.68
N ARG A 48 9.62 -4.94 -11.46
CA ARG A 48 9.17 -6.33 -11.52
C ARG A 48 8.06 -6.43 -12.56
N ALA A 49 8.43 -6.32 -13.83
CA ALA A 49 7.49 -6.16 -14.94
C ALA A 49 6.50 -7.33 -15.08
N ASP A 50 6.94 -8.56 -14.84
CA ASP A 50 6.09 -9.74 -14.91
C ASP A 50 5.06 -9.80 -13.78
N GLU A 51 5.25 -9.03 -12.71
CA GLU A 51 4.31 -8.91 -11.60
C GLU A 51 3.49 -7.62 -11.69
N ASP A 52 3.67 -6.81 -12.74
CA ASP A 52 3.09 -5.47 -12.87
C ASP A 52 3.41 -4.63 -11.63
N SER A 53 4.66 -4.63 -11.20
CA SER A 53 5.06 -3.98 -9.97
C SER A 53 6.38 -3.25 -10.16
N THR A 54 6.44 -2.02 -9.66
CA THR A 54 7.69 -1.24 -9.57
C THR A 54 7.80 -0.74 -8.15
N MET A 55 8.99 -0.89 -7.56
CA MET A 55 9.27 -0.45 -6.20
C MET A 55 9.99 0.89 -6.24
N TYR A 56 9.65 1.77 -5.30
CA TYR A 56 10.16 3.13 -5.24
C TYR A 56 10.62 3.48 -3.84
N ARG A 57 11.61 4.37 -3.75
CA ARG A 57 12.03 5.02 -2.49
C ARG A 57 11.56 6.44 -2.47
N GLY A 58 11.22 6.91 -1.28
CA GLY A 58 10.86 8.30 -1.10
C GLY A 58 10.07 8.53 0.17
N THR A 59 9.53 9.73 0.27
CA THR A 59 8.78 10.18 1.44
C THR A 59 7.28 10.14 1.14
N PRO A 60 6.45 9.65 2.09
CA PRO A 60 5.00 9.73 1.92
C PRO A 60 4.53 11.17 1.75
N GLU A 61 3.61 11.38 0.82
CA GLU A 61 2.93 12.67 0.69
C GLU A 61 1.79 12.76 1.73
N TYR A 62 1.09 11.67 1.93
CA TYR A 62 0.04 11.55 2.95
C TYR A 62 -0.19 10.08 3.28
N SER A 63 -0.99 9.82 4.30
CA SER A 63 -1.39 8.45 4.64
C SER A 63 -2.88 8.41 4.93
N VAL A 64 -3.46 7.22 4.77
CA VAL A 64 -4.86 6.97 5.07
C VAL A 64 -4.97 5.83 6.06
N THR A 65 -6.04 5.86 6.86
CA THR A 65 -6.34 4.79 7.81
C THR A 65 -7.43 3.90 7.23
N LEU A 66 -7.17 2.61 7.17
CA LEU A 66 -8.15 1.62 6.73
C LEU A 66 -8.64 0.80 7.91
N ASP A 67 -9.95 0.70 8.02
CA ASP A 67 -10.66 -0.16 8.97
C ASP A 67 -11.86 -0.79 8.24
N GLN A 68 -12.80 -1.38 8.97
CA GLN A 68 -13.93 -2.08 8.38
C GLN A 68 -14.97 -1.13 7.77
N ASN A 69 -14.82 0.18 7.96
CA ASN A 69 -15.76 1.18 7.44
C ASN A 69 -15.23 1.91 6.21
N ARG A 70 -14.01 1.59 5.76
CA ARG A 70 -13.34 2.29 4.66
C ARG A 70 -12.68 1.31 3.72
N PHE A 71 -12.61 1.71 2.46
CA PHE A 71 -11.80 0.98 1.48
C PHE A 71 -10.89 1.97 0.77
N LEU A 72 -9.87 1.47 0.11
CA LEU A 72 -8.93 2.29 -0.64
C LEU A 72 -8.79 1.75 -2.05
N LEU A 73 -8.96 2.63 -3.03
CA LEU A 73 -8.62 2.35 -4.42
C LEU A 73 -7.27 2.98 -4.73
N VAL A 74 -6.31 2.17 -5.14
CA VAL A 74 -4.99 2.62 -5.57
C VAL A 74 -4.94 2.51 -7.09
N PHE A 75 -4.78 3.65 -7.76
CA PHE A 75 -4.76 3.73 -9.22
C PHE A 75 -3.35 3.56 -9.77
N PRO A 76 -3.20 3.18 -11.05
CA PRO A 76 -1.88 3.18 -11.68
C PRO A 76 -1.18 4.53 -11.52
N GLY A 77 0.11 4.49 -11.25
CA GLY A 77 0.90 5.70 -11.02
C GLY A 77 0.88 6.23 -9.60
N GLU A 78 0.13 5.60 -8.69
CA GLU A 78 0.15 5.93 -7.28
C GLU A 78 1.06 4.96 -6.53
N GLY A 79 2.09 5.49 -5.88
CA GLY A 79 2.91 4.70 -4.97
C GLY A 79 2.17 4.48 -3.66
N HIS A 80 2.12 3.24 -3.19
CA HIS A 80 1.48 2.91 -1.92
C HIS A 80 2.40 2.04 -1.08
N LEU A 81 2.34 2.27 0.23
CA LEU A 81 3.12 1.53 1.21
C LEU A 81 2.15 1.08 2.30
N PRO A 82 1.60 -0.14 2.17
CA PRO A 82 0.63 -0.66 3.11
C PRO A 82 1.29 -1.32 4.32
N LYS A 83 0.48 -1.95 5.17
CA LYS A 83 0.93 -2.77 6.30
C LYS A 83 1.63 -1.96 7.40
N LEU A 84 1.18 -0.73 7.61
CA LEU A 84 1.78 0.18 8.59
C LEU A 84 0.87 0.41 9.79
N SER A 85 1.47 0.80 10.90
CA SER A 85 0.75 1.30 12.07
C SER A 85 1.54 2.43 12.72
N ASP A 86 0.81 3.30 13.44
CA ASP A 86 1.42 4.49 14.06
C ASP A 86 2.18 4.18 15.35
N SER A 87 1.65 3.30 16.17
CA SER A 87 2.14 3.11 17.53
C SER A 87 2.56 1.69 17.85
N VAL A 88 1.67 0.71 17.64
CA VAL A 88 1.97 -0.69 17.92
C VAL A 88 1.62 -1.54 16.70
N PRO A 89 2.37 -2.62 16.45
CA PRO A 89 2.01 -3.57 15.41
C PRO A 89 0.62 -4.16 15.68
N MET A 90 -0.17 -4.35 14.61
CA MET A 90 -1.52 -4.90 14.69
C MET A 90 -1.68 -6.07 13.75
N ASN A 91 -2.49 -7.03 14.15
CA ASN A 91 -2.86 -8.14 13.28
C ASN A 91 -3.96 -7.69 12.33
N ILE A 92 -3.76 -7.95 11.06
CA ILE A 92 -4.65 -7.51 9.98
C ILE A 92 -5.15 -8.72 9.20
N ASP A 93 -6.44 -8.69 8.88
CA ASP A 93 -7.05 -9.60 7.94
C ASP A 93 -7.59 -8.74 6.79
N LYS A 94 -7.10 -8.95 5.58
CA LYS A 94 -7.29 -8.01 4.47
C LYS A 94 -7.58 -8.71 3.16
N LEU A 95 -8.40 -8.08 2.35
CA LEU A 95 -8.71 -8.49 0.99
C LEU A 95 -8.18 -7.43 0.03
N VAL A 96 -7.46 -7.85 -1.00
CA VAL A 96 -7.04 -6.96 -2.09
C VAL A 96 -7.55 -7.55 -3.39
N LEU A 97 -8.33 -6.75 -4.12
CA LEU A 97 -8.84 -7.13 -5.43
C LEU A 97 -8.08 -6.35 -6.50
N LYS A 98 -7.56 -7.06 -7.48
CA LYS A 98 -6.89 -6.47 -8.62
C LYS A 98 -7.88 -6.30 -9.75
N ILE A 99 -8.04 -5.07 -10.23
CA ILE A 99 -9.01 -4.72 -11.27
C ILE A 99 -8.23 -4.23 -12.49
N PRO A 100 -8.33 -4.95 -13.62
CA PRO A 100 -7.66 -4.51 -14.86
C PRO A 100 -8.17 -3.16 -15.33
N CYS A 101 -7.30 -2.34 -15.87
CA CYS A 101 -7.69 -1.07 -16.49
C CYS A 101 -7.05 -0.88 -17.87
#